data_6e31cefbd31afeb0f3d2e5c9b6d2342e
#
_entry.id   6e31cefbd31afeb0f3d2e5c9b6d2342e
#
_cell.length_a   1.000
_cell.length_b   1.000
_cell.length_c   1.000
_cell.angle_alpha   90.00
_cell.angle_beta   90.00
_cell.angle_gamma   90.00
#
_symmetry.space_group_name_H-M   'P 1'
#
loop_
_entity.id
_entity.type
_entity.pdbx_description
1 polymer ?
#
loop_
_entity_poly.entity_id
_entity_poly.type
_entity_poly.pdbx_seq_one_letter_code
_entity_poly.pdbx_strand_id
1 'polypeptide(L)'
;MFYNSKGGSGKSTLATNLAAYYAQSGLDVYLVDLDPQESSMQWISARPLSKPKIFGTKKFNKIQKKKKDSVVIYDLPASLYGSRLENYIKKADVIIVPVMPSPIDMRAAKEFISSLRSMGPI
;
A
#
# COMPACT_ATOMS: atom_id res chain seq x y z
N MET A 1 -2.71 1.53 -3.35
CA MET A 1 -1.26 1.18 -3.28
C MET A 1 -0.52 2.28 -2.55
N PHE A 2 0.29 1.91 -1.57
CA PHE A 2 1.14 2.85 -0.84
C PHE A 2 2.60 2.61 -1.24
N TYR A 3 3.25 3.66 -1.68
CA TYR A 3 4.66 3.59 -2.06
C TYR A 3 5.38 4.90 -1.79
N ASN A 4 6.61 4.79 -1.31
CA ASN A 4 7.58 5.87 -1.28
C ASN A 4 8.98 5.23 -1.34
N SER A 5 9.86 5.79 -2.15
CA SER A 5 11.25 5.32 -2.28
C SER A 5 12.08 5.53 -1.01
N LYS A 6 11.58 6.32 -0.07
CA LYS A 6 12.23 6.58 1.21
C LYS A 6 11.56 5.81 2.33
N GLY A 7 12.32 5.07 3.13
CA GLY A 7 11.83 4.42 4.35
C GLY A 7 11.46 5.44 5.43
N GLY A 8 10.58 5.04 6.36
CA GLY A 8 10.18 5.89 7.47
C GLY A 8 9.19 7.00 7.13
N SER A 9 8.52 6.93 5.99
CA SER A 9 7.54 7.94 5.55
C SER A 9 6.14 7.79 6.15
N GLY A 10 5.92 6.80 7.01
CA GLY A 10 4.60 6.52 7.57
C GLY A 10 3.70 5.66 6.67
N LYS A 11 4.27 5.03 5.67
CA LYS A 11 3.57 4.24 4.66
C LYS A 11 2.70 3.13 5.28
N SER A 12 3.28 2.29 6.14
CA SER A 12 2.55 1.19 6.79
C SER A 12 1.49 1.69 7.76
N THR A 13 1.76 2.79 8.47
CA THR A 13 0.77 3.42 9.36
C THR A 13 -0.46 3.87 8.59
N LEU A 14 -0.26 4.53 7.45
CA LEU A 14 -1.37 4.98 6.61
C LEU A 14 -2.11 3.80 5.98
N ALA A 15 -1.38 2.79 5.51
CA ALA A 15 -1.98 1.60 4.90
C ALA A 15 -2.90 0.86 5.88
N THR A 16 -2.44 0.64 7.11
CA THR A 16 -3.23 -0.06 8.13
C THR A 16 -4.44 0.76 8.58
N ASN A 17 -4.29 2.07 8.75
CA ASN A 17 -5.41 2.94 9.11
C ASN A 17 -6.48 3.00 8.02
N LEU A 18 -6.07 3.05 6.75
CA LEU A 18 -7.01 3.03 5.65
C LEU A 18 -7.72 1.67 5.56
N ALA A 19 -6.99 0.58 5.78
CA ALA A 19 -7.57 -0.76 5.82
C ALA A 19 -8.65 -0.87 6.92
N ALA A 20 -8.36 -0.35 8.10
CA ALA A 20 -9.32 -0.34 9.21
C ALA A 20 -10.56 0.48 8.87
N TYR A 21 -10.40 1.62 8.25
CA TYR A 21 -11.51 2.47 7.81
C TYR A 21 -12.45 1.72 6.87
N TYR A 22 -11.91 1.11 5.84
CA TYR A 22 -12.73 0.37 4.88
C TYR A 22 -13.39 -0.87 5.50
N ALA A 23 -12.68 -1.58 6.38
CA ALA A 23 -13.25 -2.73 7.08
C ALA A 23 -14.42 -2.32 7.97
N GLN A 24 -14.31 -1.21 8.68
CA GLN A 24 -15.40 -0.66 9.48
C GLN A 24 -16.57 -0.19 8.63
N SER A 25 -16.33 0.18 7.40
CA SER A 25 -17.38 0.56 6.45
C SER A 25 -18.11 -0.63 5.83
N GLY A 26 -17.75 -1.85 6.20
CA GLY A 26 -18.41 -3.06 5.75
C GLY A 26 -17.85 -3.66 4.47
N LEU A 27 -16.72 -3.15 3.98
CA LEU A 27 -16.05 -3.70 2.79
C LEU A 27 -15.15 -4.87 3.17
N ASP A 28 -14.98 -5.80 2.24
CA ASP A 28 -13.95 -6.84 2.35
C ASP A 28 -12.59 -6.20 2.04
N VAL A 29 -11.67 -6.26 2.99
CA VAL A 29 -10.36 -5.62 2.86
C VAL A 29 -9.25 -6.67 2.85
N TYR A 30 -8.40 -6.56 1.85
CA TYR A 30 -7.18 -7.35 1.71
C TYR A 30 -5.98 -6.42 1.82
N LEU A 31 -5.05 -6.74 2.70
CA LEU A 31 -3.81 -5.98 2.85
C LEU A 31 -2.64 -6.88 2.44
N VAL A 32 -1.97 -6.47 1.37
CA VAL A 32 -0.79 -7.17 0.84
C VAL A 32 0.45 -6.47 1.37
N ASP A 33 1.13 -7.10 2.31
CA ASP A 33 2.34 -6.56 2.93
C ASP A 33 3.57 -7.15 2.23
N LEU A 34 4.20 -6.35 1.39
CA LEU A 34 5.40 -6.72 0.65
C LEU A 34 6.67 -6.12 1.25
N ASP A 35 6.53 -5.40 2.36
CA ASP A 35 7.68 -4.83 3.07
C ASP A 35 8.39 -5.90 3.89
N PRO A 36 9.74 -6.01 3.80
CA PRO A 36 10.50 -6.99 4.60
C PRO A 36 10.34 -6.80 6.11
N GLN A 37 10.03 -5.60 6.57
CA GLN A 37 9.79 -5.34 7.99
C GLN A 37 8.47 -5.91 8.50
N GLU A 38 7.53 -6.22 7.63
CA GLU A 38 6.25 -6.85 7.94
C GLU A 38 5.39 -6.09 8.96
N SER A 39 5.53 -4.77 9.00
CA SER A 39 4.82 -3.95 9.97
C SER A 39 3.31 -4.07 9.86
N SER A 40 2.78 -4.11 8.65
CA SER A 40 1.34 -4.25 8.41
C SER A 40 0.83 -5.63 8.83
N MET A 41 1.60 -6.70 8.57
CA MET A 41 1.23 -8.05 8.99
C MET A 41 1.24 -8.18 10.51
N GLN A 42 2.22 -7.60 11.19
CA GLN A 42 2.28 -7.58 12.65
C GLN A 42 1.07 -6.86 13.23
N TRP A 43 0.69 -5.73 12.65
CA TRP A 43 -0.48 -4.99 13.08
C TRP A 43 -1.77 -5.81 12.91
N ILE A 44 -1.93 -6.51 11.79
CA ILE A 44 -3.09 -7.37 11.56
C ILE A 44 -3.13 -8.50 12.60
N SER A 45 -1.99 -9.12 12.89
CA SER A 45 -1.89 -10.20 13.88
C SER A 45 -2.29 -9.75 15.29
N ALA A 46 -2.02 -8.49 15.62
CA ALA A 46 -2.37 -7.91 16.92
C ALA A 46 -3.81 -7.35 16.96
N ARG A 47 -4.52 -7.34 15.82
CA ARG A 47 -5.85 -6.75 15.74
C ARG A 47 -6.85 -7.57 16.56
N PRO A 48 -7.66 -6.93 17.43
CA PRO A 48 -8.66 -7.64 18.22
C PRO A 48 -9.70 -8.36 17.36
N LEU A 49 -10.12 -9.56 17.79
CA LEU A 49 -11.16 -10.31 17.11
C LEU A 49 -12.52 -9.61 17.12
N SER A 50 -12.72 -8.66 18.04
CA SER A 50 -13.94 -7.85 18.09
C SER A 50 -14.04 -6.81 16.99
N LYS A 51 -12.95 -6.54 16.27
CA LYS A 51 -12.93 -5.59 15.15
C LYS A 51 -13.21 -6.30 13.83
N PRO A 52 -13.77 -5.60 12.83
CA PRO A 52 -13.97 -6.18 11.51
C PRO A 52 -12.66 -6.74 10.94
N LYS A 53 -12.75 -7.91 10.32
CA LYS A 53 -11.57 -8.64 9.83
C LYS A 53 -10.92 -7.95 8.64
N ILE A 54 -9.59 -7.97 8.63
CA ILE A 54 -8.74 -7.59 7.50
C ILE A 54 -7.92 -8.82 7.11
N PHE A 55 -7.99 -9.20 5.82
CA PHE A 55 -7.25 -10.35 5.31
C PHE A 55 -5.85 -9.91 4.90
N GLY A 56 -4.83 -10.32 5.67
CA GLY A 56 -3.44 -10.01 5.41
C GLY A 56 -2.74 -11.13 4.64
N THR A 57 -1.88 -10.76 3.70
CA THR A 57 -1.02 -11.70 2.99
C THR A 57 0.28 -11.02 2.58
N LYS A 58 1.34 -11.81 2.47
CA LYS A 58 2.62 -11.38 1.91
C LYS A 58 2.75 -11.71 0.43
N LYS A 59 1.79 -12.40 -0.14
CA LYS A 59 1.85 -12.87 -1.52
C LYS A 59 0.73 -12.26 -2.34
N PHE A 60 1.11 -11.49 -3.33
CA PHE A 60 0.21 -10.88 -4.29
C PHE A 60 -0.74 -11.88 -4.96
N ASN A 61 -0.23 -13.03 -5.38
CA ASN A 61 -0.98 -14.01 -6.15
C ASN A 61 -2.01 -14.82 -5.35
N LYS A 62 -2.08 -14.63 -4.04
CA LYS A 62 -3.09 -15.30 -3.21
C LYS A 62 -4.45 -14.61 -3.22
N ILE A 63 -4.55 -13.42 -3.78
CA ILE A 63 -5.82 -12.71 -3.94
C ILE A 63 -6.36 -13.01 -5.33
N GLN A 64 -7.03 -14.15 -5.46
CA GLN A 64 -7.46 -14.65 -6.77
C GLN A 64 -8.84 -14.16 -7.22
N LYS A 65 -9.72 -13.82 -6.30
CA LYS A 65 -11.05 -13.31 -6.63
C LYS A 65 -11.43 -12.15 -5.74
N LYS A 66 -11.50 -10.99 -6.33
CA LYS A 66 -12.06 -9.81 -5.66
C LYS A 66 -13.57 -9.85 -5.80
N LYS A 67 -14.28 -9.78 -4.67
CA LYS A 67 -15.68 -9.47 -4.68
C LYS A 67 -15.87 -8.02 -5.15
N LYS A 68 -17.03 -7.71 -5.72
CA LYS A 68 -17.35 -6.39 -6.26
C LYS A 68 -17.10 -5.26 -5.25
N ASP A 69 -17.36 -5.49 -3.96
CA ASP A 69 -17.22 -4.51 -2.89
C ASP A 69 -16.00 -4.79 -2.03
N SER A 70 -14.88 -5.11 -2.66
CA SER A 70 -13.62 -5.37 -1.97
C SER A 70 -12.58 -4.31 -2.28
N VAL A 71 -11.67 -4.11 -1.31
CA VAL A 71 -10.53 -3.20 -1.44
C VAL A 71 -9.25 -3.99 -1.21
N VAL A 72 -8.28 -3.79 -2.09
CA VAL A 72 -6.94 -4.37 -1.94
C VAL A 72 -5.95 -3.24 -1.72
N ILE A 73 -5.26 -3.29 -0.60
CA ILE A 73 -4.25 -2.31 -0.22
C ILE A 73 -2.88 -2.98 -0.33
N TYR A 74 -1.99 -2.37 -1.09
CA TYR A 74 -0.60 -2.81 -1.21
C TYR A 74 0.29 -1.92 -0.40
N ASP A 75 1.03 -2.51 0.54
CA ASP A 75 2.09 -1.85 1.29
C ASP A 75 3.43 -2.29 0.69
N LEU A 76 3.96 -1.46 -0.21
CA LEU A 76 5.15 -1.79 -1.00
C LEU A 76 6.43 -1.40 -0.24
N PRO A 77 7.52 -2.18 -0.43
CA PRO A 77 8.82 -1.82 0.16
C PRO A 77 9.42 -0.59 -0.52
N ALA A 78 10.14 0.22 0.24
CA ALA A 78 10.83 1.40 -0.28
C ALA A 78 11.92 1.04 -1.30
N SER A 79 12.46 -0.16 -1.22
CA SER A 79 13.52 -0.65 -2.12
C SER A 79 13.02 -1.12 -3.49
N LEU A 80 11.71 -1.17 -3.69
CA LEU A 80 11.13 -1.63 -4.95
C LEU A 80 11.37 -0.61 -6.06
N TYR A 81 11.84 -1.05 -7.22
CA TYR A 81 12.13 -0.17 -8.35
C TYR A 81 12.03 -0.94 -9.68
N GLY A 82 12.15 -0.22 -10.78
CA GLY A 82 12.21 -0.80 -12.13
C GLY A 82 10.93 -1.50 -12.54
N SER A 83 11.07 -2.57 -13.32
CA SER A 83 9.93 -3.31 -13.88
C SER A 83 9.03 -3.94 -12.83
N ARG A 84 9.56 -4.32 -11.68
CA ARG A 84 8.77 -4.87 -10.57
C ARG A 84 7.82 -3.81 -10.02
N LEU A 85 8.32 -2.59 -9.80
CA LEU A 85 7.48 -1.48 -9.36
C LEU A 85 6.42 -1.13 -10.42
N GLU A 86 6.82 -1.08 -11.68
CA GLU A 86 5.90 -0.78 -12.78
C GLU A 86 4.75 -1.78 -12.85
N ASN A 87 5.03 -3.07 -12.62
CA ASN A 87 4.00 -4.11 -12.63
C ASN A 87 2.94 -3.87 -11.55
N TYR A 88 3.34 -3.40 -10.37
CA TYR A 88 2.38 -3.04 -9.32
C TYR A 88 1.62 -1.77 -9.67
N ILE A 89 2.31 -0.76 -10.18
CA ILE A 89 1.72 0.53 -10.57
C ILE A 89 0.60 0.32 -11.59
N LYS A 90 0.83 -0.52 -12.59
CA LYS A 90 -0.16 -0.81 -13.64
C LYS A 90 -1.46 -1.46 -13.12
N LYS A 91 -1.39 -2.10 -11.96
CA LYS A 91 -2.55 -2.76 -11.35
C LYS A 91 -3.29 -1.87 -10.35
N ALA A 92 -2.72 -0.73 -9.99
CA ALA A 92 -3.29 0.15 -9.00
C ALA A 92 -4.33 1.09 -9.61
N ASP A 93 -5.48 1.22 -8.95
CA ASP A 93 -6.45 2.25 -9.27
C ASP A 93 -6.04 3.60 -8.69
N VAL A 94 -5.39 3.57 -7.51
CA VAL A 94 -4.93 4.76 -6.79
C VAL A 94 -3.56 4.48 -6.20
N ILE A 95 -2.67 5.44 -6.33
CA ILE A 95 -1.33 5.39 -5.72
C ILE A 95 -1.23 6.51 -4.69
N ILE A 96 -0.89 6.15 -3.46
CA ILE A 96 -0.69 7.10 -2.36
C ILE A 96 0.79 7.15 -2.04
N VAL A 97 1.35 8.33 -2.13
CA VAL A 97 2.77 8.59 -1.86
C VAL A 97 2.88 9.42 -0.59
N PRO A 98 3.12 8.79 0.57
CA PRO A 98 3.32 9.54 1.80
C PRO A 98 4.61 10.36 1.71
N VAL A 99 4.55 11.62 2.09
CA VAL A 99 5.68 12.54 2.00
C VAL A 99 5.88 13.25 3.34
N MET A 100 7.09 13.18 3.88
CA MET A 100 7.44 13.95 5.06
C MET A 100 7.61 15.44 4.69
N PRO A 101 7.28 16.36 5.62
CA PRO A 101 7.33 17.79 5.33
C PRO A 101 8.78 18.34 5.38
N SER A 102 9.63 17.86 4.49
CA SER A 102 11.00 18.35 4.32
C SER A 102 11.28 18.62 2.84
N PRO A 103 12.16 19.61 2.52
CA PRO A 103 12.48 19.91 1.12
C PRO A 103 13.05 18.71 0.35
N ILE A 104 13.86 17.89 0.99
CA ILE A 104 14.46 16.70 0.36
C ILE A 104 13.38 15.68 0.01
N ASP A 105 12.49 15.40 0.95
CA ASP A 105 11.40 14.43 0.77
C ASP A 105 10.41 14.91 -0.29
N MET A 106 10.08 16.20 -0.27
CA MET A 106 9.17 16.81 -1.24
C MET A 106 9.74 16.76 -2.66
N ARG A 107 11.04 16.99 -2.80
CA ARG A 107 11.73 16.89 -4.10
C ARG A 107 11.71 15.46 -4.62
N ALA A 108 12.03 14.49 -3.77
CA ALA A 108 12.02 13.07 -4.13
C ALA A 108 10.62 12.62 -4.57
N ALA A 109 9.58 13.05 -3.86
CA ALA A 109 8.19 12.75 -4.20
C ALA A 109 7.81 13.36 -5.55
N LYS A 110 8.21 14.60 -5.82
CA LYS A 110 7.96 15.28 -7.10
C LYS A 110 8.60 14.53 -8.26
N GLU A 111 9.84 14.12 -8.10
CA GLU A 111 10.57 13.36 -9.12
C GLU A 111 9.87 12.00 -9.38
N PHE A 112 9.45 11.33 -8.31
CA PHE A 112 8.74 10.06 -8.42
C PHE A 112 7.40 10.23 -9.15
N ILE A 113 6.62 11.24 -8.79
CA ILE A 113 5.35 11.52 -9.45
C ILE A 113 5.54 11.83 -10.94
N SER A 114 6.60 12.56 -11.27
CA SER A 114 6.94 12.83 -12.67
C SER A 114 7.27 11.56 -13.43
N SER A 115 8.00 10.63 -12.80
CA SER A 115 8.30 9.34 -13.42
C SER A 115 7.06 8.46 -13.58
N LEU A 116 6.11 8.52 -12.65
CA LEU A 116 4.84 7.82 -12.77
C LEU A 116 4.06 8.27 -14.00
N ARG A 117 4.02 9.57 -14.24
CA ARG A 117 3.32 10.12 -15.41
C ARG A 117 3.92 9.65 -16.73
N SER A 118 5.22 9.41 -16.77
CA SER A 118 5.90 8.89 -17.97
C SER A 118 5.62 7.42 -18.24
N MET A 119 5.11 6.68 -17.26
CA MET A 119 4.78 5.25 -17.38
C MET A 119 3.41 5.01 -18.04
N GLY A 120 2.69 6.06 -18.37
CA GLY A 120 1.38 5.98 -19.00
C GLY A 120 0.25 6.53 -18.14
N PRO A 121 -1.00 6.43 -18.60
CA PRO A 121 -2.15 6.95 -17.85
C PRO A 121 -2.34 6.18 -16.54
N ILE A 122 -2.49 6.94 -15.51
CA ILE A 122 -2.78 6.42 -14.17
C ILE A 122 -4.19 6.84 -13.80
#